data_e64867d2513feb8d37a0389d1d07c478
#
_entry.id   e64867d2513feb8d37a0389d1d07c478
#
_cell.length_a   1.000
_cell.length_b   1.000
_cell.length_c   1.000
_cell.angle_alpha   90.00
_cell.angle_beta   90.00
_cell.angle_gamma   90.00
#
_symmetry.space_group_name_H-M   'P 1'
#
loop_
_entity.id
_entity.type
_entity.pdbx_description
1 polymer ?
#
loop_
_entity_poly.entity_id
_entity_poly.type
_entity_poly.pdbx_seq_one_letter_code
_entity_poly.pdbx_strand_id
1 'polypeptide(L)'
;MVKQSIFGRISTLAKANINAMLDKAEDPQKMLDQMVRDYTNNIAEAEAAVAQTIGNLRMIEDDYREDQDASRSWGQKALAASQKADDFRAKGDTASADKFDNLAKVAIERQMDFERQAKSAEPTIASQREIVERLKTGLDQMKVKRQQLVAKRDELTARAKSAHAQSAVADAVKSIDLLDPTSEVSRFEEKVRREEARVRGQQEIAASSLDAQFESLEDLGEKTEVEARLAALKAGAYYSTQGPELRSIEVTDEAVHVTCSAAAAIRPDISARSA
;
A
#
# COMPACT_ATOMS: atom_id res chain seq x y z
N MET A 1 -15.75 -31.07 -4.05
CA MET A 1 -14.59 -30.15 -4.00
C MET A 1 -14.84 -29.16 -2.87
N VAL A 2 -14.05 -29.21 -1.82
CA VAL A 2 -14.13 -28.25 -0.71
C VAL A 2 -13.73 -26.89 -1.25
N LYS A 3 -14.63 -25.90 -1.29
CA LYS A 3 -14.31 -24.52 -1.62
C LYS A 3 -13.34 -24.03 -0.55
N GLN A 4 -12.05 -24.00 -0.88
CA GLN A 4 -11.07 -23.40 0.03
C GLN A 4 -11.47 -21.95 0.29
N SER A 5 -11.47 -21.59 1.57
CA SER A 5 -11.67 -20.20 2.00
C SER A 5 -10.66 -19.30 1.28
N ILE A 6 -11.05 -18.08 0.93
CA ILE A 6 -10.15 -17.06 0.33
C ILE A 6 -8.88 -16.92 1.15
N PHE A 7 -8.97 -16.97 2.46
CA PHE A 7 -7.85 -17.03 3.39
C PHE A 7 -6.89 -18.20 3.11
N GLY A 8 -7.44 -19.38 2.88
CA GLY A 8 -6.65 -20.56 2.57
C GLY A 8 -5.89 -20.42 1.25
N ARG A 9 -6.53 -19.86 0.21
CA ARG A 9 -5.91 -19.62 -1.10
C ARG A 9 -4.79 -18.59 -1.00
N ILE A 10 -5.02 -17.44 -0.37
CA ILE A 10 -4.03 -16.37 -0.18
C ILE A 10 -2.83 -16.95 0.59
N SER A 11 -3.05 -17.67 1.69
CA SER A 11 -1.98 -18.26 2.49
C SER A 11 -1.18 -19.31 1.73
N THR A 12 -1.83 -20.15 0.94
CA THR A 12 -1.16 -21.20 0.14
C THR A 12 -0.30 -20.59 -0.96
N LEU A 13 -0.82 -19.60 -1.69
CA LEU A 13 -0.09 -18.92 -2.75
C LEU A 13 1.07 -18.09 -2.21
N ALA A 14 0.88 -17.36 -1.11
CA ALA A 14 1.94 -16.59 -0.47
C ALA A 14 3.11 -17.46 0.00
N LYS A 15 2.86 -18.71 0.39
CA LYS A 15 3.87 -19.68 0.88
C LYS A 15 4.43 -20.61 -0.19
N ALA A 16 3.94 -20.58 -1.43
CA ALA A 16 4.36 -21.48 -2.48
C ALA A 16 5.87 -21.36 -2.77
N ASN A 17 6.56 -22.50 -2.82
CA ASN A 17 7.97 -22.56 -3.18
C ASN A 17 8.11 -22.71 -4.69
N ILE A 18 8.33 -21.58 -5.36
CA ILE A 18 8.41 -21.48 -6.82
C ILE A 18 9.58 -22.31 -7.37
N ASN A 19 10.75 -22.27 -6.71
CA ASN A 19 11.93 -22.98 -7.20
C ASN A 19 11.71 -24.49 -7.21
N ALA A 20 11.16 -25.06 -6.14
CA ALA A 20 10.87 -26.49 -6.08
C ALA A 20 9.83 -26.98 -7.12
N MET A 21 8.99 -26.06 -7.61
CA MET A 21 8.03 -26.35 -8.68
C MET A 21 8.72 -26.32 -10.05
N LEU A 22 9.63 -25.37 -10.27
CA LEU A 22 10.38 -25.21 -11.51
C LEU A 22 11.38 -26.34 -11.74
N ASP A 23 12.04 -26.83 -10.67
CA ASP A 23 13.01 -27.91 -10.75
C ASP A 23 12.40 -29.24 -11.27
N LYS A 24 11.08 -29.39 -11.18
CA LYS A 24 10.32 -30.58 -11.61
C LYS A 24 9.60 -30.40 -12.96
N ALA A 25 9.71 -29.23 -13.55
CA ALA A 25 8.96 -28.90 -14.77
C ALA A 25 9.71 -29.37 -16.02
N GLU A 26 9.01 -30.04 -16.94
CA GLU A 26 9.54 -30.39 -18.27
C GLU A 26 9.79 -29.13 -19.12
N ASP A 27 8.93 -28.11 -19.00
CA ASP A 27 9.07 -26.82 -19.68
C ASP A 27 8.90 -25.68 -18.62
N PRO A 28 10.00 -25.23 -18.01
CA PRO A 28 9.96 -24.20 -17.00
C PRO A 28 9.39 -22.86 -17.48
N GLN A 29 9.57 -22.52 -18.76
CA GLN A 29 9.10 -21.27 -19.31
C GLN A 29 7.57 -21.24 -19.41
N LYS A 30 6.97 -22.29 -19.98
CA LYS A 30 5.50 -22.40 -20.07
C LYS A 30 4.87 -22.48 -18.70
N MET A 31 5.52 -23.16 -17.76
CA MET A 31 5.06 -23.24 -16.39
C MET A 31 5.05 -21.87 -15.70
N LEU A 32 6.10 -21.07 -15.86
CA LEU A 32 6.15 -19.71 -15.33
C LEU A 32 5.09 -18.82 -15.94
N ASP A 33 4.89 -18.88 -17.26
CA ASP A 33 3.82 -18.12 -17.92
C ASP A 33 2.44 -18.48 -17.36
N GLN A 34 2.19 -19.76 -17.12
CA GLN A 34 0.95 -20.19 -16.48
C GLN A 34 0.84 -19.68 -15.05
N MET A 35 1.90 -19.81 -14.25
CA MET A 35 1.91 -19.33 -12.87
C MET A 35 1.68 -17.81 -12.79
N VAL A 36 2.29 -17.01 -13.67
CA VAL A 36 2.06 -15.56 -13.73
C VAL A 36 0.59 -15.25 -14.00
N ARG A 37 -0.04 -15.96 -14.96
CA ARG A 37 -1.47 -15.81 -15.24
C ARG A 37 -2.33 -16.19 -14.04
N ASP A 38 -2.03 -17.32 -13.41
CA ASP A 38 -2.78 -17.82 -12.26
C ASP A 38 -2.66 -16.87 -11.06
N TYR A 39 -1.46 -16.36 -10.79
CA TYR A 39 -1.26 -15.35 -9.74
C TYR A 39 -2.00 -14.06 -10.04
N THR A 40 -2.00 -13.59 -11.30
CA THR A 40 -2.71 -12.39 -11.71
C THR A 40 -4.21 -12.52 -11.49
N ASN A 41 -4.80 -13.66 -11.89
CA ASN A 41 -6.23 -13.92 -11.69
C ASN A 41 -6.58 -14.06 -10.20
N ASN A 42 -5.77 -14.80 -9.45
CA ASN A 42 -6.00 -14.97 -8.00
C ASN A 42 -5.83 -13.66 -7.22
N ILE A 43 -4.93 -12.77 -7.63
CA ILE A 43 -4.79 -11.43 -7.04
C ILE A 43 -6.05 -10.61 -7.29
N ALA A 44 -6.59 -10.60 -8.52
CA ALA A 44 -7.81 -9.87 -8.83
C ALA A 44 -9.01 -10.39 -8.03
N GLU A 45 -9.17 -11.72 -7.90
CA GLU A 45 -10.20 -12.31 -7.05
C GLU A 45 -10.01 -11.95 -5.56
N ALA A 46 -8.76 -11.98 -5.08
CA ALA A 46 -8.43 -11.62 -3.71
C ALA A 46 -8.69 -10.14 -3.42
N GLU A 47 -8.35 -9.24 -4.34
CA GLU A 47 -8.62 -7.80 -4.23
C GLU A 47 -10.13 -7.52 -4.09
N ALA A 48 -10.95 -8.16 -4.94
CA ALA A 48 -12.38 -8.02 -4.86
C ALA A 48 -12.95 -8.51 -3.50
N ALA A 49 -12.44 -9.62 -3.00
CA ALA A 49 -12.87 -10.17 -1.72
C ALA A 49 -12.39 -9.35 -0.51
N VAL A 50 -11.18 -8.82 -0.57
CA VAL A 50 -10.66 -7.89 0.46
C VAL A 50 -11.48 -6.61 0.46
N ALA A 51 -11.80 -6.04 -0.70
CA ALA A 51 -12.65 -4.87 -0.83
C ALA A 51 -14.04 -5.11 -0.21
N GLN A 52 -14.65 -6.28 -0.48
CA GLN A 52 -15.94 -6.66 0.12
C GLN A 52 -15.83 -6.76 1.65
N THR A 53 -14.76 -7.34 2.17
CA THR A 53 -14.54 -7.48 3.62
C THR A 53 -14.35 -6.12 4.28
N ILE A 54 -13.61 -5.21 3.64
CA ILE A 54 -13.46 -3.82 4.09
C ILE A 54 -14.81 -3.09 4.09
N GLY A 55 -15.61 -3.28 3.02
CA GLY A 55 -16.94 -2.70 2.94
C GLY A 55 -17.83 -3.13 4.10
N ASN A 56 -17.86 -4.44 4.42
CA ASN A 56 -18.61 -4.98 5.55
C ASN A 56 -18.12 -4.40 6.89
N LEU A 57 -16.79 -4.28 7.08
CA LEU A 57 -16.24 -3.65 8.28
C LEU A 57 -16.70 -2.20 8.41
N ARG A 58 -16.68 -1.43 7.32
CA ARG A 58 -17.13 -0.03 7.34
C ARG A 58 -18.58 0.10 7.73
N MET A 59 -19.46 -0.77 7.21
CA MET A 59 -20.87 -0.78 7.62
C MET A 59 -21.01 -0.97 9.13
N ILE A 60 -20.30 -1.95 9.72
CA ILE A 60 -20.37 -2.20 11.17
C ILE A 60 -19.79 -0.99 11.96
N GLU A 61 -18.73 -0.36 11.46
CA GLU A 61 -18.16 0.84 12.08
C GLU A 61 -19.11 2.05 12.01
N ASP A 62 -19.87 2.18 10.93
CA ASP A 62 -20.84 3.25 10.76
C ASP A 62 -22.06 3.01 11.66
N ASP A 63 -22.61 1.79 11.73
CA ASP A 63 -23.67 1.40 12.67
C ASP A 63 -23.24 1.69 14.13
N TYR A 64 -21.99 1.35 14.48
CA TYR A 64 -21.44 1.64 15.82
C TYR A 64 -21.42 3.14 16.13
N ARG A 65 -21.06 3.98 15.16
CA ARG A 65 -21.07 5.45 15.33
C ARG A 65 -22.50 5.97 15.47
N GLU A 66 -23.41 5.46 14.67
CA GLU A 66 -24.83 5.82 14.74
C GLU A 66 -25.41 5.48 16.13
N ASP A 67 -25.11 4.30 16.67
CA ASP A 67 -25.51 3.92 18.02
C ASP A 67 -24.93 4.85 19.08
N GLN A 68 -23.66 5.25 18.97
CA GLN A 68 -23.05 6.21 19.88
C GLN A 68 -23.70 7.60 19.80
N ASP A 69 -24.02 8.05 18.61
CA ASP A 69 -24.66 9.36 18.41
C ASP A 69 -26.11 9.33 18.91
N ALA A 70 -26.82 8.21 18.68
CA ALA A 70 -28.15 7.99 19.21
C ALA A 70 -28.15 7.98 20.76
N SER A 71 -27.19 7.28 21.36
CA SER A 71 -27.03 7.26 22.83
C SER A 71 -26.82 8.68 23.38
N ARG A 72 -25.91 9.46 22.77
CA ARG A 72 -25.66 10.86 23.18
C ARG A 72 -26.91 11.72 23.05
N SER A 73 -27.65 11.58 21.94
CA SER A 73 -28.89 12.31 21.69
C SER A 73 -29.96 11.98 22.73
N TRP A 74 -30.13 10.70 23.08
CA TRP A 74 -31.07 10.29 24.11
C TRP A 74 -30.66 10.75 25.50
N GLY A 75 -29.37 10.76 25.82
CA GLY A 75 -28.86 11.36 27.07
C GLY A 75 -29.17 12.86 27.18
N GLN A 76 -29.03 13.63 26.10
CA GLN A 76 -29.45 15.04 26.06
C GLN A 76 -30.96 15.22 26.29
N LYS A 77 -31.78 14.35 25.65
CA LYS A 77 -33.24 14.36 25.86
C LYS A 77 -33.61 14.01 27.31
N ALA A 78 -32.91 13.06 27.91
CA ALA A 78 -33.13 12.68 29.31
C ALA A 78 -32.82 13.86 30.24
N LEU A 79 -31.69 14.55 30.03
CA LEU A 79 -31.30 15.71 30.81
C LEU A 79 -32.30 16.85 30.67
N ALA A 80 -32.74 17.16 29.42
CA ALA A 80 -33.72 18.19 29.17
C ALA A 80 -35.08 17.89 29.82
N ALA A 81 -35.51 16.63 29.78
CA ALA A 81 -36.74 16.19 30.44
C ALA A 81 -36.60 16.31 31.97
N SER A 82 -35.50 15.90 32.57
CA SER A 82 -35.27 16.02 34.01
C SER A 82 -35.26 17.50 34.46
N GLN A 83 -34.59 18.38 33.72
CA GLN A 83 -34.60 19.82 34.02
C GLN A 83 -36.01 20.42 33.95
N LYS A 84 -36.81 19.94 32.97
CA LYS A 84 -38.22 20.37 32.85
C LYS A 84 -39.08 19.90 34.01
N ALA A 85 -38.84 18.66 34.50
CA ALA A 85 -39.46 18.13 35.68
C ALA A 85 -39.19 19.00 36.92
N ASP A 86 -37.93 19.39 37.11
CA ASP A 86 -37.53 20.27 38.21
C ASP A 86 -38.15 21.67 38.12
N ASP A 87 -38.26 22.25 36.93
CA ASP A 87 -38.96 23.52 36.69
C ASP A 87 -40.46 23.45 37.09
N PHE A 88 -41.15 22.36 36.75
CA PHE A 88 -42.56 22.15 37.14
C PHE A 88 -42.71 21.91 38.65
N ARG A 89 -41.78 21.19 39.25
CA ARG A 89 -41.73 20.93 40.69
C ARG A 89 -41.56 22.22 41.47
N ALA A 90 -40.68 23.13 40.98
CA ALA A 90 -40.48 24.46 41.57
C ALA A 90 -41.75 25.35 41.47
N LYS A 91 -42.58 25.14 40.46
CA LYS A 91 -43.87 25.83 40.30
C LYS A 91 -45.03 25.19 41.03
N GLY A 92 -44.84 24.09 41.74
CA GLY A 92 -45.85 23.33 42.46
C GLY A 92 -46.71 22.40 41.60
N ASP A 93 -46.40 22.26 40.30
CA ASP A 93 -47.13 21.36 39.39
C ASP A 93 -46.45 19.95 39.40
N THR A 94 -46.82 19.19 40.39
CA THR A 94 -46.31 17.81 40.59
C THR A 94 -46.73 16.84 39.50
N ALA A 95 -47.95 17.00 38.94
CA ALA A 95 -48.46 16.14 37.90
C ALA A 95 -47.69 16.26 36.58
N SER A 96 -47.28 17.50 36.21
CA SER A 96 -46.44 17.75 35.07
C SER A 96 -44.99 17.29 35.37
N ALA A 97 -44.49 17.53 36.57
CA ALA A 97 -43.18 17.04 36.96
C ALA A 97 -43.03 15.52 36.82
N ASP A 98 -44.00 14.75 37.32
CA ASP A 98 -44.02 13.28 37.22
C ASP A 98 -44.01 12.78 35.74
N LYS A 99 -44.74 13.50 34.86
CA LYS A 99 -44.74 13.17 33.42
C LYS A 99 -43.37 13.35 32.81
N PHE A 100 -42.66 14.46 33.12
CA PHE A 100 -41.32 14.72 32.59
C PHE A 100 -40.28 13.79 33.21
N ASP A 101 -40.39 13.42 34.49
CA ASP A 101 -39.58 12.39 35.12
C ASP A 101 -39.73 11.03 34.41
N ASN A 102 -40.96 10.66 34.05
CA ASN A 102 -41.17 9.43 33.29
C ASN A 102 -40.59 9.50 31.88
N LEU A 103 -40.68 10.64 31.20
CA LEU A 103 -40.02 10.85 29.90
C LEU A 103 -38.48 10.76 30.03
N ALA A 104 -37.93 11.30 31.11
CA ALA A 104 -36.47 11.20 31.39
C ALA A 104 -36.06 9.72 31.57
N LYS A 105 -36.86 8.94 32.34
CA LYS A 105 -36.60 7.48 32.51
C LYS A 105 -36.62 6.74 31.17
N VAL A 106 -37.64 6.95 30.36
CA VAL A 106 -37.74 6.33 29.03
C VAL A 106 -36.53 6.74 28.13
N ALA A 107 -36.14 7.99 28.21
CA ALA A 107 -34.97 8.46 27.45
C ALA A 107 -33.65 7.82 27.94
N ILE A 108 -33.47 7.62 29.24
CA ILE A 108 -32.33 6.89 29.82
C ILE A 108 -32.36 5.40 29.37
N GLU A 109 -33.52 4.75 29.39
CA GLU A 109 -33.62 3.38 28.91
C GLU A 109 -33.19 3.26 27.46
N ARG A 110 -33.62 4.19 26.59
CA ARG A 110 -33.18 4.24 25.19
C ARG A 110 -31.67 4.51 25.05
N GLN A 111 -31.15 5.43 25.86
CA GLN A 111 -29.69 5.66 25.91
C GLN A 111 -28.93 4.38 26.23
N MET A 112 -29.34 3.67 27.27
CA MET A 112 -28.73 2.42 27.72
C MET A 112 -28.85 1.30 26.68
N ASP A 113 -29.93 1.27 25.90
CA ASP A 113 -30.10 0.31 24.80
C ASP A 113 -29.04 0.55 23.72
N PHE A 114 -28.86 1.79 23.24
CA PHE A 114 -27.86 2.14 22.24
C PHE A 114 -26.43 1.96 22.75
N GLU A 115 -26.15 2.28 24.01
CA GLU A 115 -24.86 1.99 24.64
C GLU A 115 -24.54 0.49 24.63
N ARG A 116 -25.51 -0.36 24.92
CA ARG A 116 -25.33 -1.82 24.87
C ARG A 116 -25.09 -2.31 23.45
N GLN A 117 -25.81 -1.77 22.45
CA GLN A 117 -25.61 -2.12 21.05
C GLN A 117 -24.19 -1.72 20.59
N ALA A 118 -23.78 -0.47 20.81
CA ALA A 118 -22.44 -0.01 20.51
C ALA A 118 -21.38 -0.89 21.19
N LYS A 119 -21.49 -1.13 22.49
CA LYS A 119 -20.54 -1.97 23.24
C LYS A 119 -20.46 -3.41 22.71
N SER A 120 -21.58 -3.97 22.24
CA SER A 120 -21.60 -5.32 21.68
C SER A 120 -20.92 -5.42 20.32
N ALA A 121 -20.84 -4.32 19.57
CA ALA A 121 -20.17 -4.26 18.27
C ALA A 121 -18.64 -4.18 18.38
N GLU A 122 -18.08 -3.61 19.46
CA GLU A 122 -16.64 -3.39 19.64
C GLU A 122 -15.78 -4.64 19.40
N PRO A 123 -16.05 -5.80 20.02
CA PRO A 123 -15.23 -7.00 19.81
C PRO A 123 -15.30 -7.50 18.36
N THR A 124 -16.46 -7.33 17.71
CA THR A 124 -16.66 -7.70 16.31
C THR A 124 -15.82 -6.80 15.40
N ILE A 125 -15.85 -5.49 15.62
CA ILE A 125 -15.03 -4.50 14.89
C ILE A 125 -13.54 -4.81 15.05
N ALA A 126 -13.08 -5.07 16.28
CA ALA A 126 -11.69 -5.40 16.56
C ALA A 126 -11.26 -6.66 15.80
N SER A 127 -12.05 -7.73 15.85
CA SER A 127 -11.79 -8.97 15.12
C SER A 127 -11.77 -8.77 13.61
N GLN A 128 -12.73 -8.02 13.05
CA GLN A 128 -12.82 -7.76 11.62
C GLN A 128 -11.64 -6.89 11.13
N ARG A 129 -11.19 -5.92 11.91
CA ARG A 129 -9.99 -5.13 11.60
C ARG A 129 -8.75 -6.00 11.49
N GLU A 130 -8.56 -6.92 12.42
CA GLU A 130 -7.44 -7.86 12.39
C GLU A 130 -7.50 -8.77 11.15
N ILE A 131 -8.69 -9.24 10.80
CA ILE A 131 -8.91 -10.03 9.58
C ILE A 131 -8.52 -9.23 8.34
N VAL A 132 -9.00 -8.00 8.22
CA VAL A 132 -8.69 -7.11 7.08
C VAL A 132 -7.18 -6.87 6.95
N GLU A 133 -6.49 -6.59 8.05
CA GLU A 133 -5.04 -6.38 8.00
C GLU A 133 -4.26 -7.63 7.59
N ARG A 134 -4.67 -8.80 8.07
CA ARG A 134 -4.08 -10.08 7.61
C ARG A 134 -4.35 -10.34 6.12
N LEU A 135 -5.53 -10.00 5.62
CA LEU A 135 -5.86 -10.14 4.21
C LEU A 135 -5.03 -9.19 3.32
N LYS A 136 -4.88 -7.93 3.71
CA LYS A 136 -4.04 -6.96 3.01
C LYS A 136 -2.59 -7.44 2.93
N THR A 137 -2.02 -7.83 4.07
CA THR A 137 -0.65 -8.38 4.11
C THR A 137 -0.48 -9.59 3.19
N GLY A 138 -1.44 -10.51 3.19
CA GLY A 138 -1.42 -11.67 2.31
C GLY A 138 -1.52 -11.29 0.83
N LEU A 139 -2.35 -10.31 0.49
CA LEU A 139 -2.48 -9.79 -0.86
C LEU A 139 -1.17 -9.14 -1.36
N ASP A 140 -0.52 -8.36 -0.52
CA ASP A 140 0.78 -7.74 -0.84
C ASP A 140 1.86 -8.81 -1.07
N GLN A 141 1.89 -9.84 -0.24
CA GLN A 141 2.79 -10.99 -0.45
C GLN A 141 2.53 -11.69 -1.80
N MET A 142 1.27 -11.85 -2.20
CA MET A 142 0.95 -12.40 -3.52
C MET A 142 1.43 -11.50 -4.66
N LYS A 143 1.30 -10.17 -4.54
CA LYS A 143 1.80 -9.20 -5.52
C LYS A 143 3.33 -9.29 -5.66
N VAL A 144 4.05 -9.34 -4.56
CA VAL A 144 5.51 -9.53 -4.55
C VAL A 144 5.90 -10.85 -5.21
N LYS A 145 5.19 -11.96 -4.90
CA LYS A 145 5.42 -13.25 -5.53
C LYS A 145 5.20 -13.21 -7.04
N ARG A 146 4.14 -12.55 -7.50
CA ARG A 146 3.92 -12.36 -8.95
C ARG A 146 5.08 -11.61 -9.60
N GLN A 147 5.58 -10.54 -8.99
CA GLN A 147 6.75 -9.81 -9.51
C GLN A 147 7.98 -10.71 -9.62
N GLN A 148 8.24 -11.52 -8.59
CA GLN A 148 9.34 -12.50 -8.62
C GLN A 148 9.18 -13.53 -9.75
N LEU A 149 7.95 -14.00 -9.98
CA LEU A 149 7.65 -14.90 -11.09
C LEU A 149 7.88 -14.26 -12.46
N VAL A 150 7.48 -13.00 -12.63
CA VAL A 150 7.70 -12.24 -13.87
C VAL A 150 9.20 -12.08 -14.11
N ALA A 151 9.96 -11.63 -13.12
CA ALA A 151 11.41 -11.48 -13.22
C ALA A 151 12.10 -12.81 -13.58
N LYS A 152 11.69 -13.92 -12.95
CA LYS A 152 12.25 -15.24 -13.24
C LYS A 152 11.90 -15.74 -14.63
N ARG A 153 10.67 -15.51 -15.10
CA ARG A 153 10.26 -15.78 -16.48
C ARG A 153 11.12 -15.03 -17.49
N ASP A 154 11.33 -13.74 -17.26
CA ASP A 154 12.10 -12.88 -18.17
C ASP A 154 13.57 -13.29 -18.18
N GLU A 155 14.15 -13.64 -17.04
CA GLU A 155 15.50 -14.21 -16.93
C GLU A 155 15.63 -15.50 -17.76
N LEU A 156 14.73 -16.46 -17.57
CA LEU A 156 14.78 -17.73 -18.29
C LEU A 156 14.54 -17.54 -19.79
N THR A 157 13.66 -16.62 -20.16
CA THR A 157 13.41 -16.29 -21.57
C THR A 157 14.66 -15.70 -22.23
N ALA A 158 15.36 -14.80 -21.53
CA ALA A 158 16.62 -14.23 -22.03
C ALA A 158 17.71 -15.29 -22.16
N ARG A 159 17.85 -16.18 -21.18
CA ARG A 159 18.81 -17.29 -21.22
C ARG A 159 18.51 -18.28 -22.37
N ALA A 160 17.24 -18.64 -22.57
CA ALA A 160 16.84 -19.50 -23.68
C ALA A 160 17.13 -18.89 -25.03
N LYS A 161 16.86 -17.58 -25.22
CA LYS A 161 17.21 -16.83 -26.45
C LYS A 161 18.71 -16.79 -26.69
N SER A 162 19.51 -16.55 -25.64
CA SER A 162 20.97 -16.56 -25.74
C SER A 162 21.51 -17.95 -26.11
N ALA A 163 21.02 -19.00 -25.47
CA ALA A 163 21.43 -20.38 -25.79
C ALA A 163 21.06 -20.75 -27.23
N HIS A 164 19.87 -20.37 -27.70
CA HIS A 164 19.47 -20.61 -29.08
C HIS A 164 20.34 -19.84 -30.09
N ALA A 165 20.70 -18.59 -29.79
CA ALA A 165 21.61 -17.82 -30.63
C ALA A 165 23.02 -18.46 -30.68
N GLN A 166 23.55 -18.91 -29.55
CA GLN A 166 24.84 -19.62 -29.49
C GLN A 166 24.81 -20.94 -30.30
N SER A 167 23.73 -21.73 -30.18
CA SER A 167 23.56 -22.94 -30.98
C SER A 167 23.54 -22.63 -32.48
N ALA A 168 22.78 -21.61 -32.88
CA ALA A 168 22.71 -21.21 -34.29
C ALA A 168 24.07 -20.75 -34.84
N VAL A 169 24.89 -20.08 -34.05
CA VAL A 169 26.26 -19.72 -34.39
C VAL A 169 27.15 -20.96 -34.51
N ALA A 170 27.07 -21.88 -33.55
CA ALA A 170 27.85 -23.14 -33.58
C ALA A 170 27.49 -24.02 -34.80
N ASP A 171 26.21 -24.10 -35.14
CA ASP A 171 25.75 -24.86 -36.31
C ASP A 171 26.17 -24.18 -37.64
N ALA A 172 26.17 -22.83 -37.67
CA ALA A 172 26.68 -22.10 -38.85
C ALA A 172 28.21 -22.28 -39.01
N VAL A 173 28.99 -22.30 -37.92
CA VAL A 173 30.43 -22.58 -37.97
C VAL A 173 30.70 -23.99 -38.46
N LYS A 174 29.96 -24.99 -38.03
CA LYS A 174 30.08 -26.37 -38.52
C LYS A 174 29.76 -26.51 -40.00
N SER A 175 28.88 -25.70 -40.55
CA SER A 175 28.52 -25.70 -41.95
C SER A 175 29.57 -25.08 -42.87
N ILE A 176 30.45 -24.25 -42.34
CA ILE A 176 31.54 -23.57 -43.06
C ILE A 176 32.70 -24.52 -43.42
N ASP A 177 32.89 -25.57 -42.64
CA ASP A 177 34.05 -26.52 -42.81
C ASP A 177 33.95 -27.39 -44.07
N LEU A 178 32.94 -27.26 -44.94
CA LEU A 178 32.68 -28.15 -46.06
C LEU A 178 32.71 -27.57 -47.48
N LEU A 179 32.65 -26.24 -47.69
CA LEU A 179 32.64 -25.69 -49.07
C LEU A 179 33.13 -24.21 -49.11
N ASP A 180 34.29 -23.99 -49.74
CA ASP A 180 34.88 -22.73 -50.26
C ASP A 180 34.98 -21.51 -49.32
N PRO A 181 36.23 -21.14 -48.88
CA PRO A 181 36.41 -20.21 -47.71
C PRO A 181 36.18 -18.74 -47.99
N THR A 182 36.11 -18.26 -49.26
CA THR A 182 36.27 -16.84 -49.53
C THR A 182 34.98 -16.04 -49.76
N SER A 183 33.87 -16.65 -50.12
CA SER A 183 32.62 -15.93 -50.37
C SER A 183 31.57 -16.09 -49.24
N GLU A 184 31.70 -17.15 -48.43
CA GLU A 184 30.75 -17.41 -47.36
C GLU A 184 31.17 -16.76 -46.04
N VAL A 185 32.47 -16.57 -45.79
CA VAL A 185 33.01 -15.88 -44.58
C VAL A 185 32.45 -14.46 -44.47
N SER A 186 32.45 -13.69 -45.57
CA SER A 186 31.88 -12.35 -45.57
C SER A 186 30.38 -12.28 -45.28
N ARG A 187 29.61 -13.27 -45.79
CA ARG A 187 28.15 -13.39 -45.51
C ARG A 187 27.91 -13.82 -44.09
N PHE A 188 28.79 -14.65 -43.53
CA PHE A 188 28.69 -15.10 -42.15
C PHE A 188 29.03 -13.98 -41.16
N GLU A 189 30.16 -13.25 -41.43
CA GLU A 189 30.52 -12.08 -40.63
C GLU A 189 29.41 -11.02 -40.61
N GLU A 190 28.75 -10.78 -41.75
CA GLU A 190 27.63 -9.86 -41.78
C GLU A 190 26.43 -10.37 -40.98
N LYS A 191 26.16 -11.68 -41.00
CA LYS A 191 25.07 -12.32 -40.22
C LYS A 191 25.33 -12.29 -38.72
N VAL A 192 26.57 -12.58 -38.30
CA VAL A 192 27.03 -12.47 -36.91
C VAL A 192 26.95 -11.02 -36.45
N ARG A 193 27.41 -10.08 -37.26
CA ARG A 193 27.37 -8.65 -36.96
C ARG A 193 25.95 -8.10 -36.81
N ARG A 194 24.99 -8.60 -37.59
CA ARG A 194 23.56 -8.28 -37.44
C ARG A 194 22.98 -8.87 -36.16
N GLU A 195 23.36 -10.10 -35.79
CA GLU A 195 22.87 -10.74 -34.59
C GLU A 195 23.48 -10.10 -33.33
N GLU A 196 24.76 -9.76 -33.34
CA GLU A 196 25.38 -8.97 -32.26
C GLU A 196 24.76 -7.59 -32.09
N ALA A 197 24.42 -6.91 -33.20
CA ALA A 197 23.71 -5.63 -33.17
C ALA A 197 22.30 -5.80 -32.58
N ARG A 198 21.61 -6.90 -32.91
CA ARG A 198 20.31 -7.21 -32.33
C ARG A 198 20.36 -7.52 -30.83
N VAL A 199 21.37 -8.29 -30.40
CA VAL A 199 21.59 -8.59 -28.98
C VAL A 199 21.95 -7.32 -28.22
N ARG A 200 22.79 -6.44 -28.77
CA ARG A 200 23.09 -5.12 -28.18
C ARG A 200 21.83 -4.25 -28.07
N GLY A 201 21.01 -4.19 -29.12
CA GLY A 201 19.73 -3.45 -29.06
C GLY A 201 18.76 -4.01 -28.01
N GLN A 202 18.74 -5.32 -27.79
CA GLN A 202 17.93 -5.93 -26.73
C GLN A 202 18.50 -5.63 -25.33
N GLN A 203 19.83 -5.57 -25.17
CA GLN A 203 20.48 -5.17 -23.93
C GLN A 203 20.23 -3.69 -23.62
N GLU A 204 20.20 -2.84 -24.64
CA GLU A 204 19.90 -1.41 -24.51
C GLU A 204 18.44 -1.17 -24.09
N ILE A 205 17.50 -1.94 -24.66
CA ILE A 205 16.10 -1.94 -24.21
C ILE A 205 15.96 -2.45 -22.77
N ALA A 206 16.72 -3.48 -22.40
CA ALA A 206 16.72 -4.00 -21.03
C ALA A 206 17.35 -3.00 -20.03
N ALA A 207 18.40 -2.29 -20.43
CA ALA A 207 19.01 -1.23 -19.64
C ALA A 207 18.06 -0.04 -19.49
N SER A 208 17.40 0.40 -20.58
CA SER A 208 16.40 1.48 -20.52
C SER A 208 15.19 1.13 -19.64
N SER A 209 14.82 -0.14 -19.55
CA SER A 209 13.77 -0.59 -18.62
C SER A 209 14.25 -0.59 -17.16
N LEU A 210 15.55 -0.77 -16.92
CA LEU A 210 16.16 -0.62 -15.61
C LEU A 210 16.25 0.86 -15.21
N ASP A 211 16.64 1.73 -16.13
CA ASP A 211 16.65 3.17 -15.90
C ASP A 211 15.25 3.71 -15.58
N ALA A 212 14.21 3.25 -16.28
CA ALA A 212 12.82 3.57 -15.95
C ALA A 212 12.38 3.02 -14.56
N GLN A 213 12.97 1.91 -14.10
CA GLN A 213 12.73 1.41 -12.75
C GLN A 213 13.47 2.23 -11.69
N PHE A 214 14.66 2.75 -12.01
CA PHE A 214 15.38 3.66 -11.12
C PHE A 214 14.71 5.04 -11.06
N GLU A 215 14.20 5.56 -12.18
CA GLU A 215 13.39 6.77 -12.24
C GLU A 215 12.12 6.65 -11.38
N SER A 216 11.47 5.48 -11.35
CA SER A 216 10.35 5.20 -10.45
C SER A 216 10.75 5.12 -8.97
N LEU A 217 12.01 4.81 -8.66
CA LEU A 217 12.55 4.83 -7.30
C LEU A 217 12.91 6.25 -6.84
N GLU A 218 13.37 7.11 -7.75
CA GLU A 218 13.59 8.54 -7.49
C GLU A 218 12.25 9.24 -7.21
N ASP A 219 11.18 8.92 -7.96
CA ASP A 219 9.80 9.37 -7.72
C ASP A 219 9.26 8.93 -6.34
N LEU A 220 9.67 7.77 -5.84
CA LEU A 220 9.35 7.30 -4.49
C LEU A 220 10.15 8.08 -3.43
N GLY A 221 11.38 8.46 -3.73
CA GLY A 221 12.21 9.32 -2.88
C GLY A 221 11.60 10.72 -2.72
N GLU A 222 11.14 11.33 -3.81
CA GLU A 222 10.46 12.63 -3.79
C GLU A 222 9.13 12.59 -3.01
N LYS A 223 8.35 11.51 -3.15
CA LYS A 223 7.12 11.33 -2.36
C LYS A 223 7.40 11.22 -0.87
N THR A 224 8.47 10.52 -0.48
CA THR A 224 8.90 10.41 0.92
C THR A 224 9.36 11.76 1.47
N GLU A 225 10.04 12.57 0.66
CA GLU A 225 10.46 13.93 1.03
C GLU A 225 9.26 14.88 1.16
N VAL A 226 8.27 14.77 0.28
CA VAL A 226 7.01 15.52 0.37
C VAL A 226 6.23 15.16 1.63
N GLU A 227 6.15 13.88 1.98
CA GLU A 227 5.52 13.41 3.22
C GLU A 227 6.28 13.89 4.47
N ALA A 228 7.60 13.87 4.45
CA ALA A 228 8.43 14.41 5.54
C ALA A 228 8.25 15.93 5.69
N ARG A 229 8.18 16.67 4.59
CA ARG A 229 7.89 18.11 4.61
C ARG A 229 6.47 18.42 5.07
N LEU A 230 5.49 17.60 4.70
CA LEU A 230 4.12 17.71 5.17
C LEU A 230 4.01 17.44 6.68
N ALA A 231 4.76 16.45 7.18
CA ALA A 231 4.85 16.15 8.60
C ALA A 231 5.50 17.31 9.38
N ALA A 232 6.56 17.91 8.83
CA ALA A 232 7.21 19.09 9.42
C ALA A 232 6.27 20.32 9.42
N LEU A 233 5.48 20.53 8.37
CA LEU A 233 4.44 21.57 8.31
C LEU A 233 3.35 21.36 9.38
N LYS A 234 2.90 20.11 9.54
CA LYS A 234 1.90 19.75 10.56
C LYS A 234 2.45 19.87 12.00
N ALA A 235 3.76 19.73 12.17
CA ALA A 235 4.46 19.94 13.45
C ALA A 235 4.77 21.44 13.73
N GLY A 236 4.37 22.36 12.84
CA GLY A 236 4.56 23.80 13.01
C GLY A 236 5.97 24.32 12.69
N ALA A 237 6.84 23.51 12.09
CA ALA A 237 8.17 23.91 11.69
C ALA A 237 8.28 23.96 10.15
N TYR A 238 8.36 25.14 9.57
CA TYR A 238 8.58 25.33 8.14
C TYR A 238 9.98 25.88 7.89
N TYR A 239 10.80 25.12 7.17
CA TYR A 239 12.10 25.59 6.68
C TYR A 239 12.05 25.85 5.17
N SER A 240 12.26 27.09 4.77
CA SER A 240 12.37 27.46 3.35
C SER A 240 13.84 27.43 2.95
N THR A 241 14.21 26.54 2.02
CA THR A 241 15.53 26.51 1.39
C THR A 241 15.46 27.13 0.00
N GLN A 242 15.35 28.45 -0.11
CA GLN A 242 15.60 29.17 -1.36
C GLN A 242 16.72 30.18 -1.13
N GLY A 243 17.91 29.84 -1.62
CA GLY A 243 19.10 30.67 -1.58
C GLY A 243 19.85 30.65 -0.24
N PRO A 244 20.94 31.44 -0.10
CA PRO A 244 21.78 31.45 1.09
C PRO A 244 21.15 32.07 2.34
N GLU A 245 19.84 32.36 2.32
CA GLU A 245 19.11 32.93 3.45
C GLU A 245 18.16 31.89 4.07
N LEU A 246 18.48 31.46 5.29
CA LEU A 246 17.57 30.66 6.12
C LEU A 246 16.46 31.56 6.64
N ARG A 247 15.23 31.26 6.26
CA ARG A 247 14.02 31.91 6.83
C ARG A 247 13.36 30.94 7.80
N SER A 248 13.27 31.33 9.06
CA SER A 248 12.44 30.63 10.06
C SER A 248 11.14 31.39 10.25
N ILE A 249 10.01 30.68 10.26
CA ILE A 249 8.70 31.23 10.59
C ILE A 249 8.26 30.57 11.89
N GLU A 250 8.14 31.36 12.95
CA GLU A 250 7.49 30.93 14.19
C GLU A 250 6.01 31.35 14.15
N VAL A 251 5.13 30.38 14.34
CA VAL A 251 3.69 30.62 14.43
C VAL A 251 3.32 30.46 15.90
N THR A 252 2.90 31.56 16.53
CA THR A 252 2.29 31.56 17.86
C THR A 252 0.80 31.85 17.75
N ASP A 253 0.01 31.42 18.74
CA ASP A 253 -1.46 31.49 18.73
C ASP A 253 -2.08 32.90 18.55
N GLU A 254 -1.27 33.98 18.66
CA GLU A 254 -1.80 35.34 18.58
C GLU A 254 -1.31 36.19 17.39
N ALA A 255 -0.19 35.82 16.71
CA ALA A 255 0.29 36.58 15.54
C ALA A 255 1.33 35.81 14.72
N VAL A 256 1.34 36.08 13.40
CA VAL A 256 2.38 35.59 12.49
C VAL A 256 3.45 36.68 12.37
N HIS A 257 4.60 36.47 12.98
CA HIS A 257 5.76 37.35 12.81
C HIS A 257 6.76 36.78 11.81
N VAL A 258 6.94 37.49 10.71
CA VAL A 258 8.02 37.19 9.72
C VAL A 258 9.20 38.09 10.03
N THR A 259 10.25 37.53 10.61
CA THR A 259 11.52 38.24 10.80
C THR A 259 12.47 37.93 9.65
N CYS A 260 12.79 38.93 8.83
CA CYS A 260 13.93 38.88 7.92
C CYS A 260 15.16 39.32 8.70
N SER A 261 16.04 38.39 9.07
CA SER A 261 17.37 38.73 9.58
C SER A 261 18.35 38.69 8.41
N ALA A 262 19.01 39.82 8.15
CA ALA A 262 20.12 39.88 7.22
C ALA A 262 21.27 39.01 7.76
N ALA A 263 21.84 38.17 6.89
CA ALA A 263 22.87 37.20 7.22
C ALA A 263 24.11 37.87 7.84
N ALA A 264 24.27 37.68 9.13
CA ALA A 264 25.60 37.74 9.73
C ALA A 264 26.21 36.35 9.67
N ALA A 265 27.32 36.22 9.00
CA ALA A 265 28.05 34.96 8.87
C ALA A 265 28.43 34.42 10.25
N ILE A 266 27.71 33.40 10.72
CA ILE A 266 28.11 32.64 11.89
C ILE A 266 29.03 31.53 11.41
N ARG A 267 30.35 31.71 11.68
CA ARG A 267 31.31 30.63 11.68
C ARG A 267 30.90 29.61 12.77
N PRO A 268 30.94 28.31 12.49
CA PRO A 268 30.76 27.34 13.56
C PRO A 268 31.99 27.39 14.47
N ASP A 269 31.82 27.82 15.69
CA ASP A 269 32.80 27.65 16.74
C ASP A 269 32.77 26.20 17.22
N ILE A 270 33.75 25.43 16.74
CA ILE A 270 34.04 24.09 17.24
C ILE A 270 34.94 24.28 18.47
N SER A 271 34.37 24.51 19.62
CA SER A 271 35.08 24.32 20.86
C SER A 271 34.36 23.24 21.68
N ALA A 272 34.98 22.07 21.66
CA ALA A 272 34.78 21.03 22.64
C ALA A 272 34.85 21.57 24.06
N ARG A 273 33.96 21.11 24.94
CA ARG A 273 34.33 20.82 26.34
C ARG A 273 33.49 19.73 26.93
N SER A 274 34.19 18.63 27.20
CA SER A 274 33.89 17.64 28.21
C SER A 274 33.76 18.29 29.59
N ALA A 275 32.74 17.94 30.34
CA ALA A 275 32.74 17.59 31.74
C ALA A 275 31.43 16.82 32.04
#